data_dd95dd39a8ec1c74b8db0fa8208aa080
#
_entry.id   dd95dd39a8ec1c74b8db0fa8208aa080
#
_cell.length_a   1.000
_cell.length_b   1.000
_cell.length_c   1.000
_cell.angle_alpha   90.00
_cell.angle_beta   90.00
_cell.angle_gamma   90.00
#
_symmetry.space_group_name_H-M   'P 1'
#
loop_
_entity.id
_entity.type
_entity.pdbx_description
1 polymer ?
#
loop_
_entity_poly.entity_id
_entity_poly.type
_entity_poly.pdbx_seq_one_letter_code
_entity_poly.pdbx_strand_id
1 'polypeptide(L)'
;MSYRFSVTFVIILLFLAGCSNAQQEGRVIAEVDGTKLTYEFLMDQFPQKVQDSITKKQLSQAIDAWIETELLYKEALKHNIDKEKMVKNILEQKRKEIIAGRYVDLAVYSKIEVDQKEIDSLYNSRKDMFKSDEEMLNLSHIVLNSEGAANAVYKRLKSGDSFAVLAADFSEDITTRENGGDIGLLPVSAIEEDMIRAIDKIEVGQFTSPVRSKSGFYHIFLLRGRTAPGTVSSKEEVKQDIIEMITNEKWQASYNELINRLKGSANIRKYSLDEY
;
A
#
# COMPACT_ATOMS: atom_id res chain seq x y z
N MET A 1 -14.73 3.22 17.93
CA MET A 1 -13.63 4.20 17.99
C MET A 1 -12.90 4.10 16.67
N SER A 2 -13.38 4.87 15.71
CA SER A 2 -13.00 4.77 14.29
C SER A 2 -11.67 5.50 14.06
N TYR A 3 -10.61 4.77 13.77
CA TYR A 3 -9.37 5.35 13.26
C TYR A 3 -9.55 5.69 11.78
N ARG A 4 -9.79 6.96 11.50
CA ARG A 4 -9.67 7.52 10.15
C ARG A 4 -8.17 7.55 9.79
N PHE A 5 -7.71 6.58 9.01
CA PHE A 5 -6.46 6.70 8.30
C PHE A 5 -6.67 7.63 7.11
N SER A 6 -6.41 8.93 7.34
CA SER A 6 -6.11 9.84 6.24
C SER A 6 -4.72 9.44 5.72
N VAL A 7 -4.67 8.70 4.62
CA VAL A 7 -3.42 8.38 3.94
C VAL A 7 -2.98 9.63 3.21
N THR A 8 -2.43 10.57 3.97
CA THR A 8 -1.50 11.54 3.41
C THR A 8 -0.25 10.72 3.12
N PHE A 9 -0.02 10.41 1.85
CA PHE A 9 1.18 9.73 1.39
C PHE A 9 2.36 10.69 1.61
N VAL A 10 2.85 10.70 2.85
CA VAL A 10 4.17 11.25 3.16
C VAL A 10 5.14 10.22 2.62
N ILE A 11 5.65 10.48 1.41
CA ILE A 11 6.83 9.78 0.90
C ILE A 11 7.95 10.11 1.89
N ILE A 12 8.12 9.28 2.91
CA ILE A 12 9.33 9.30 3.73
C ILE A 12 10.39 8.63 2.88
N LEU A 13 11.03 9.43 2.01
CA LEU A 13 12.26 9.08 1.33
C LEU A 13 13.33 8.87 2.41
N LEU A 14 13.50 7.64 2.88
CA LEU A 14 14.61 7.23 3.72
C LEU A 14 15.87 7.17 2.84
N PHE A 15 16.49 8.33 2.60
CA PHE A 15 17.83 8.39 2.03
C PHE A 15 18.83 7.87 3.07
N LEU A 16 19.17 6.61 2.97
CA LEU A 16 20.35 6.06 3.63
C LEU A 16 21.57 6.48 2.80
N ALA A 17 22.16 7.62 3.15
CA ALA A 17 23.46 8.00 2.63
C ALA A 17 24.52 7.01 3.14
N GLY A 18 24.73 5.93 2.38
CA GLY A 18 25.84 5.03 2.56
C GLY A 18 27.09 5.66 1.94
N CYS A 19 28.07 6.03 2.75
CA CYS A 19 29.42 6.35 2.28
C CYS A 19 30.06 5.11 1.63
N SER A 20 29.90 4.96 0.33
CA SER A 20 30.85 4.22 -0.50
C SER A 20 30.83 4.85 -1.90
N ASN A 21 31.99 5.18 -2.43
CA ASN A 21 32.24 5.53 -3.83
C ASN A 21 32.00 4.31 -4.76
N ALA A 22 30.86 3.64 -4.60
CA ALA A 22 30.34 2.77 -5.64
C ALA A 22 29.79 3.68 -6.71
N GLN A 23 30.45 3.77 -7.87
CA GLN A 23 29.86 4.34 -9.07
C GLN A 23 28.50 3.67 -9.24
N GLN A 24 27.42 4.44 -9.00
CA GLN A 24 26.08 3.96 -9.31
C GLN A 24 26.03 3.79 -10.84
N GLU A 25 26.04 2.55 -11.29
CA GLU A 25 25.77 2.24 -12.69
C GLU A 25 24.32 2.63 -12.96
N GLY A 26 24.09 3.42 -14.02
CA GLY A 26 22.74 3.84 -14.39
C GLY A 26 22.71 5.22 -15.05
N ARG A 27 21.52 5.60 -15.52
CA ARG A 27 21.30 6.90 -16.17
C ARG A 27 21.23 8.01 -15.14
N VAL A 28 22.23 8.88 -15.12
CA VAL A 28 22.26 10.06 -14.24
C VAL A 28 21.12 11.02 -14.61
N ILE A 29 20.31 11.40 -13.60
CA ILE A 29 19.15 12.29 -13.73
C ILE A 29 19.26 13.57 -12.89
N ALA A 30 20.17 13.61 -11.90
CA ALA A 30 20.55 14.80 -11.15
C ALA A 30 21.97 14.66 -10.60
N GLU A 31 22.61 15.80 -10.28
CA GLU A 31 23.94 15.84 -9.65
C GLU A 31 24.04 17.06 -8.72
N VAL A 32 24.60 16.86 -7.52
CA VAL A 32 24.90 17.89 -6.53
C VAL A 32 26.34 17.74 -6.06
N ASP A 33 27.23 18.67 -6.45
CA ASP A 33 28.66 18.68 -6.09
C ASP A 33 29.35 17.31 -6.29
N GLY A 34 29.12 16.67 -7.42
CA GLY A 34 29.72 15.38 -7.78
C GLY A 34 28.97 14.15 -7.26
N THR A 35 28.00 14.29 -6.35
CA THR A 35 27.09 13.22 -5.96
C THR A 35 26.00 13.07 -7.01
N LYS A 36 25.87 11.87 -7.57
CA LYS A 36 24.94 11.60 -8.68
C LYS A 36 23.73 10.83 -8.21
N LEU A 37 22.56 11.27 -8.67
CA LEU A 37 21.33 10.50 -8.60
C LEU A 37 21.13 9.79 -9.94
N THR A 38 20.99 8.46 -9.91
CA THR A 38 20.61 7.70 -11.10
C THR A 38 19.10 7.43 -11.12
N TYR A 39 18.56 7.23 -12.31
CA TYR A 39 17.16 6.87 -12.50
C TYR A 39 16.82 5.56 -11.77
N GLU A 40 17.69 4.58 -11.91
CA GLU A 40 17.55 3.25 -11.33
C GLU A 40 17.49 3.34 -9.80
N PHE A 41 18.43 4.08 -9.19
CA PHE A 41 18.43 4.28 -7.74
C PHE A 41 17.16 4.99 -7.25
N LEU A 42 16.68 5.99 -8.00
CA LEU A 42 15.44 6.68 -7.62
C LEU A 42 14.23 5.76 -7.76
N MET A 43 14.18 4.96 -8.82
CA MET A 43 13.07 4.00 -9.02
C MET A 43 13.04 2.92 -7.97
N ASP A 44 14.19 2.45 -7.48
CA ASP A 44 14.29 1.46 -6.39
C ASP A 44 13.71 1.95 -5.04
N GLN A 45 13.51 3.29 -4.88
CA GLN A 45 12.84 3.84 -3.70
C GLN A 45 11.31 3.67 -3.75
N PHE A 46 10.76 3.35 -4.91
CA PHE A 46 9.32 3.12 -5.09
C PHE A 46 9.01 1.62 -5.09
N PRO A 47 7.87 1.21 -4.49
CA PRO A 47 7.40 -0.16 -4.61
C PRO A 47 7.29 -0.58 -6.07
N GLN A 48 7.74 -1.79 -6.41
CA GLN A 48 7.78 -2.27 -7.80
C GLN A 48 6.42 -2.15 -8.51
N LYS A 49 5.32 -2.38 -7.78
CA LYS A 49 3.94 -2.27 -8.31
C LYS A 49 3.55 -0.86 -8.79
N VAL A 50 4.23 0.19 -8.32
CA VAL A 50 3.90 1.57 -8.69
C VAL A 50 4.91 2.21 -9.63
N GLN A 51 6.04 1.55 -9.91
CA GLN A 51 7.12 2.10 -10.74
C GLN A 51 6.64 2.47 -12.14
N ASP A 52 5.85 1.61 -12.77
CA ASP A 52 5.32 1.84 -14.13
C ASP A 52 4.27 2.96 -14.19
N SER A 53 3.74 3.35 -13.04
CA SER A 53 2.67 4.33 -12.92
C SER A 53 3.14 5.73 -12.52
N ILE A 54 4.46 5.90 -12.26
CA ILE A 54 5.01 7.18 -11.83
C ILE A 54 4.98 8.19 -12.98
N THR A 55 4.27 9.28 -12.78
CA THR A 55 4.20 10.38 -13.74
C THR A 55 5.51 11.18 -13.79
N LYS A 56 5.76 11.85 -14.91
CA LYS A 56 6.92 12.76 -15.04
C LYS A 56 6.93 13.86 -13.97
N LYS A 57 5.75 14.32 -13.55
CA LYS A 57 5.62 15.33 -12.49
C LYS A 57 6.07 14.78 -11.14
N GLN A 58 5.62 13.56 -10.78
CA GLN A 58 6.03 12.89 -9.53
C GLN A 58 7.52 12.60 -9.54
N LEU A 59 8.07 12.17 -10.68
CA LEU A 59 9.50 11.95 -10.83
C LEU A 59 10.29 13.26 -10.63
N SER A 60 9.85 14.37 -11.24
CA SER A 60 10.47 15.69 -11.03
C SER A 60 10.45 16.10 -9.56
N GLN A 61 9.31 15.95 -8.88
CA GLN A 61 9.19 16.27 -7.45
C GLN A 61 10.13 15.42 -6.58
N ALA A 62 10.30 14.13 -6.91
CA ALA A 62 11.22 13.24 -6.19
C ALA A 62 12.69 13.66 -6.42
N ILE A 63 13.04 14.08 -7.65
CA ILE A 63 14.37 14.62 -7.95
C ILE A 63 14.64 15.90 -7.15
N ASP A 64 13.67 16.83 -7.12
CA ASP A 64 13.81 18.10 -6.37
C ASP A 64 14.00 17.81 -4.86
N ALA A 65 13.20 16.90 -4.29
CA ALA A 65 13.34 16.49 -2.89
C ALA A 65 14.70 15.83 -2.60
N TRP A 66 15.22 15.03 -3.53
CA TRP A 66 16.57 14.47 -3.41
C TRP A 66 17.64 15.56 -3.41
N ILE A 67 17.56 16.55 -4.32
CA ILE A 67 18.49 17.67 -4.38
C ILE A 67 18.50 18.45 -3.06
N GLU A 68 17.33 18.79 -2.53
CA GLU A 68 17.21 19.49 -1.24
C GLU A 68 17.83 18.67 -0.09
N THR A 69 17.55 17.38 -0.05
CA THR A 69 18.12 16.49 0.96
C THR A 69 19.64 16.41 0.88
N GLU A 70 20.19 16.29 -0.35
CA GLU A 70 21.64 16.21 -0.57
C GLU A 70 22.36 17.50 -0.16
N LEU A 71 21.76 18.66 -0.49
CA LEU A 71 22.29 19.96 -0.07
C LEU A 71 22.32 20.10 1.46
N LEU A 72 21.21 19.77 2.13
CA LEU A 72 21.10 19.81 3.60
C LEU A 72 22.06 18.81 4.26
N TYR A 73 22.19 17.62 3.70
CA TYR A 73 23.12 16.60 4.19
C TYR A 73 24.58 17.07 4.11
N LYS A 74 25.00 17.62 2.98
CA LYS A 74 26.36 18.17 2.83
C LYS A 74 26.65 19.31 3.81
N GLU A 75 25.67 20.17 4.04
CA GLU A 75 25.82 21.24 5.03
C GLU A 75 25.90 20.68 6.46
N ALA A 76 25.06 19.68 6.80
CA ALA A 76 25.10 19.01 8.09
C ALA A 76 26.46 18.33 8.37
N LEU A 77 27.11 17.75 7.34
CA LEU A 77 28.45 17.18 7.48
C LEU A 77 29.51 18.23 7.85
N LYS A 78 29.42 19.46 7.29
CA LYS A 78 30.33 20.55 7.67
C LYS A 78 30.18 20.94 9.15
N HIS A 79 28.98 20.78 9.68
CA HIS A 79 28.70 21.02 11.10
C HIS A 79 28.93 19.80 12.00
N ASN A 80 29.45 18.68 11.46
CA ASN A 80 29.71 17.41 12.16
C ASN A 80 28.47 16.78 12.83
N ILE A 81 27.28 17.02 12.29
CA ILE A 81 26.02 16.45 12.78
C ILE A 81 26.05 14.91 12.72
N ASP A 82 26.69 14.35 11.70
CA ASP A 82 26.91 12.90 11.55
C ASP A 82 27.74 12.28 12.69
N LYS A 83 28.53 13.11 13.41
CA LYS A 83 29.38 12.67 14.52
C LYS A 83 28.70 12.75 15.88
N GLU A 84 27.55 13.38 15.97
CA GLU A 84 26.78 13.47 17.19
C GLU A 84 26.39 12.07 17.71
N LYS A 85 26.55 11.84 19.02
CA LYS A 85 26.23 10.56 19.66
C LYS A 85 24.79 10.12 19.38
N MET A 86 23.85 11.06 19.41
CA MET A 86 22.43 10.81 19.14
C MET A 86 22.22 10.31 17.70
N VAL A 87 22.81 11.01 16.72
CA VAL A 87 22.69 10.65 15.30
C VAL A 87 23.30 9.26 15.04
N LYS A 88 24.49 9.00 15.56
CA LYS A 88 25.15 7.68 15.45
C LYS A 88 24.29 6.57 16.04
N ASN A 89 23.71 6.78 17.21
CA ASN A 89 22.85 5.78 17.84
C ASN A 89 21.59 5.50 17.02
N ILE A 90 20.96 6.55 16.47
CA ILE A 90 19.77 6.41 15.59
C ILE A 90 20.15 5.65 14.32
N LEU A 91 21.25 6.00 13.66
CA LEU A 91 21.71 5.32 12.45
C LEU A 91 21.99 3.84 12.69
N GLU A 92 22.71 3.51 13.79
CA GLU A 92 23.00 2.11 14.14
C GLU A 92 21.73 1.32 14.47
N GLN A 93 20.79 1.94 15.19
CA GLN A 93 19.49 1.30 15.45
C GLN A 93 18.70 1.05 14.16
N LYS A 94 18.63 2.05 13.29
CA LYS A 94 17.94 1.91 11.99
C LYS A 94 18.59 0.87 11.09
N ARG A 95 19.92 0.82 11.07
CA ARG A 95 20.67 -0.23 10.36
C ARG A 95 20.27 -1.63 10.83
N LYS A 96 20.19 -1.85 12.15
CA LYS A 96 19.77 -3.15 12.71
C LYS A 96 18.33 -3.48 12.33
N GLU A 97 17.41 -2.52 12.44
CA GLU A 97 16.01 -2.71 12.09
C GLU A 97 15.84 -3.12 10.63
N ILE A 98 16.52 -2.43 9.71
CA ILE A 98 16.46 -2.72 8.27
C ILE A 98 17.00 -4.12 7.97
N ILE A 99 18.18 -4.46 8.51
CA ILE A 99 18.80 -5.77 8.28
C ILE A 99 17.94 -6.90 8.87
N ALA A 100 17.43 -6.70 10.08
CA ALA A 100 16.55 -7.67 10.73
C ALA A 100 15.22 -7.83 9.97
N GLY A 101 14.61 -6.73 9.53
CA GLY A 101 13.40 -6.76 8.71
C GLY A 101 13.63 -7.56 7.42
N ARG A 102 14.73 -7.26 6.69
CA ARG A 102 15.06 -8.00 5.48
C ARG A 102 15.29 -9.49 5.72
N TYR A 103 15.88 -9.84 6.85
CA TYR A 103 16.03 -11.26 7.22
C TYR A 103 14.67 -11.92 7.48
N VAL A 104 13.75 -11.24 8.15
CA VAL A 104 12.39 -11.76 8.37
C VAL A 104 11.66 -11.96 7.03
N ASP A 105 11.76 -11.02 6.10
CA ASP A 105 11.17 -11.16 4.76
C ASP A 105 11.66 -12.44 4.07
N LEU A 106 12.98 -12.68 4.08
CA LEU A 106 13.58 -13.85 3.43
C LEU A 106 13.33 -15.16 4.21
N ALA A 107 13.30 -15.10 5.53
CA ALA A 107 13.20 -16.30 6.36
C ALA A 107 11.74 -16.75 6.58
N VAL A 108 10.79 -15.81 6.53
CA VAL A 108 9.38 -16.03 6.85
C VAL A 108 8.51 -15.70 5.65
N TYR A 109 8.40 -14.43 5.27
CA TYR A 109 7.39 -13.96 4.32
C TYR A 109 7.49 -14.61 2.94
N SER A 110 8.69 -14.70 2.38
CA SER A 110 8.92 -15.30 1.04
C SER A 110 8.56 -16.79 0.93
N LYS A 111 8.28 -17.45 2.06
CA LYS A 111 7.95 -18.88 2.11
C LYS A 111 6.46 -19.14 2.36
N ILE A 112 5.67 -18.08 2.52
CA ILE A 112 4.25 -18.20 2.76
C ILE A 112 3.55 -18.38 1.42
N GLU A 113 2.95 -19.54 1.26
CA GLU A 113 2.06 -19.87 0.15
C GLU A 113 0.67 -20.17 0.72
N VAL A 114 -0.37 -19.74 0.02
CA VAL A 114 -1.76 -20.02 0.37
C VAL A 114 -2.38 -20.81 -0.76
N ASP A 115 -2.82 -22.02 -0.47
CA ASP A 115 -3.45 -22.88 -1.47
C ASP A 115 -4.98 -22.81 -1.41
N GLN A 116 -5.63 -23.31 -2.47
CA GLN A 116 -7.09 -23.29 -2.58
C GLN A 116 -7.79 -24.12 -1.49
N LYS A 117 -7.17 -25.20 -1.00
CA LYS A 117 -7.76 -26.05 0.06
C LYS A 117 -7.79 -25.31 1.39
N GLU A 118 -6.78 -24.51 1.67
CA GLU A 118 -6.74 -23.69 2.89
C GLU A 118 -7.82 -22.62 2.85
N ILE A 119 -8.01 -21.97 1.68
CA ILE A 119 -9.09 -21.00 1.46
C ILE A 119 -10.45 -21.66 1.71
N ASP A 120 -10.69 -22.83 1.10
CA ASP A 120 -11.94 -23.57 1.24
C ASP A 120 -12.18 -24.03 2.69
N SER A 121 -11.12 -24.48 3.36
CA SER A 121 -11.17 -24.94 4.75
C SER A 121 -11.51 -23.79 5.70
N LEU A 122 -10.82 -22.65 5.57
CA LEU A 122 -11.07 -21.49 6.42
C LEU A 122 -12.48 -20.94 6.21
N TYR A 123 -12.89 -20.75 4.95
CA TYR A 123 -14.25 -20.30 4.63
C TYR A 123 -15.31 -21.22 5.26
N ASN A 124 -15.18 -22.54 5.07
CA ASN A 124 -16.17 -23.49 5.58
C ASN A 124 -16.20 -23.58 7.12
N SER A 125 -15.03 -23.48 7.78
CA SER A 125 -14.94 -23.58 9.24
C SER A 125 -15.34 -22.29 9.96
N ARG A 126 -15.27 -21.13 9.28
CA ARG A 126 -15.52 -19.82 9.88
C ARG A 126 -16.58 -19.01 9.13
N LYS A 127 -17.59 -19.66 8.54
CA LYS A 127 -18.65 -19.00 7.74
C LYS A 127 -19.32 -17.84 8.47
N ASP A 128 -19.53 -17.97 9.77
CA ASP A 128 -20.17 -16.92 10.57
C ASP A 128 -19.35 -15.62 10.65
N MET A 129 -18.04 -15.69 10.44
CA MET A 129 -17.19 -14.48 10.39
C MET A 129 -17.45 -13.62 9.15
N PHE A 130 -17.99 -14.22 8.08
CA PHE A 130 -18.30 -13.55 6.81
C PHE A 130 -19.76 -13.12 6.74
N LYS A 131 -20.45 -13.12 7.89
CA LYS A 131 -21.81 -12.59 8.03
C LYS A 131 -21.73 -11.16 8.53
N SER A 132 -22.34 -10.23 7.80
CA SER A 132 -22.44 -8.84 8.22
C SER A 132 -23.83 -8.53 8.76
N ASP A 133 -23.92 -7.74 9.82
CA ASP A 133 -25.19 -7.22 10.33
C ASP A 133 -25.75 -6.07 9.49
N GLU A 134 -24.96 -5.54 8.56
CA GLU A 134 -25.37 -4.52 7.60
C GLU A 134 -25.17 -5.00 6.15
N GLU A 135 -25.77 -4.25 5.22
CA GLU A 135 -25.62 -4.52 3.79
C GLU A 135 -24.18 -4.31 3.36
N MET A 136 -23.67 -5.27 2.57
CA MET A 136 -22.32 -5.22 1.98
C MET A 136 -22.41 -5.03 0.48
N LEU A 137 -21.56 -4.16 -0.06
CA LEU A 137 -21.46 -3.86 -1.49
C LEU A 137 -20.10 -4.30 -2.01
N ASN A 138 -20.08 -5.15 -3.01
CA ASN A 138 -18.86 -5.52 -3.75
C ASN A 138 -18.71 -4.53 -4.90
N LEU A 139 -17.64 -3.73 -4.86
CA LEU A 139 -17.47 -2.58 -5.73
C LEU A 139 -16.10 -2.58 -6.43
N SER A 140 -16.10 -2.03 -7.63
CA SER A 140 -14.90 -1.45 -8.22
C SER A 140 -15.10 0.04 -8.41
N HIS A 141 -14.01 0.83 -8.43
CA HIS A 141 -14.10 2.26 -8.70
C HIS A 141 -13.02 2.77 -9.66
N ILE A 142 -13.34 3.89 -10.31
CA ILE A 142 -12.38 4.72 -11.04
C ILE A 142 -12.38 6.08 -10.36
N VAL A 143 -11.23 6.54 -9.90
CA VAL A 143 -11.06 7.82 -9.23
C VAL A 143 -10.43 8.82 -10.20
N LEU A 144 -10.98 10.02 -10.29
CA LEU A 144 -10.55 11.04 -11.26
C LEU A 144 -10.45 12.41 -10.59
N ASN A 145 -9.49 13.21 -11.02
CA ASN A 145 -9.17 14.50 -10.40
C ASN A 145 -10.06 15.66 -10.89
N SER A 146 -10.86 15.47 -11.92
CA SER A 146 -11.71 16.52 -12.50
C SER A 146 -13.00 15.97 -13.08
N GLU A 147 -14.03 16.81 -13.10
CA GLU A 147 -15.33 16.48 -13.72
C GLU A 147 -15.21 16.18 -15.21
N GLY A 148 -14.36 16.93 -15.92
CA GLY A 148 -14.12 16.72 -17.34
C GLY A 148 -13.53 15.33 -17.63
N ALA A 149 -12.53 14.90 -16.85
CA ALA A 149 -11.95 13.57 -16.96
C ALA A 149 -12.98 12.48 -16.62
N ALA A 150 -13.76 12.67 -15.56
CA ALA A 150 -14.79 11.71 -15.15
C ALA A 150 -15.87 11.54 -16.21
N ASN A 151 -16.34 12.65 -16.80
CA ASN A 151 -17.32 12.60 -17.88
C ASN A 151 -16.76 11.95 -19.15
N ALA A 152 -15.47 12.13 -19.46
CA ALA A 152 -14.82 11.47 -20.59
C ALA A 152 -14.76 9.95 -20.40
N VAL A 153 -14.32 9.48 -19.23
CA VAL A 153 -14.29 8.06 -18.87
C VAL A 153 -15.70 7.46 -18.87
N TYR A 154 -16.68 8.16 -18.28
CA TYR A 154 -18.06 7.72 -18.27
C TYR A 154 -18.65 7.53 -19.68
N LYS A 155 -18.35 8.43 -20.62
CA LYS A 155 -18.76 8.27 -22.01
C LYS A 155 -18.16 7.02 -22.66
N ARG A 156 -16.89 6.73 -22.39
CA ARG A 156 -16.22 5.53 -22.89
C ARG A 156 -16.85 4.25 -22.32
N LEU A 157 -17.16 4.22 -21.01
CA LEU A 157 -17.91 3.12 -20.39
C LEU A 157 -19.26 2.90 -21.08
N LYS A 158 -20.00 3.97 -21.35
CA LYS A 158 -21.27 3.90 -22.07
C LYS A 158 -21.13 3.43 -23.52
N SER A 159 -19.95 3.59 -24.12
CA SER A 159 -19.64 3.08 -25.46
C SER A 159 -19.21 1.61 -25.47
N GLY A 160 -19.10 0.97 -24.29
CA GLY A 160 -18.77 -0.44 -24.13
C GLY A 160 -17.31 -0.74 -23.80
N ASP A 161 -16.49 0.27 -23.51
CA ASP A 161 -15.12 0.03 -23.07
C ASP A 161 -15.11 -0.70 -21.72
N SER A 162 -14.11 -1.53 -21.51
CA SER A 162 -13.95 -2.30 -20.27
C SER A 162 -13.69 -1.40 -19.06
N PHE A 163 -14.45 -1.59 -17.97
CA PHE A 163 -14.24 -0.86 -16.72
C PHE A 163 -12.82 -1.05 -16.18
N ALA A 164 -12.33 -2.30 -16.20
CA ALA A 164 -10.99 -2.64 -15.69
C ALA A 164 -9.87 -1.96 -16.49
N VAL A 165 -9.99 -1.89 -17.82
CA VAL A 165 -9.03 -1.19 -18.69
C VAL A 165 -9.03 0.30 -18.39
N LEU A 166 -10.23 0.90 -18.27
CA LEU A 166 -10.33 2.33 -17.94
C LEU A 166 -9.85 2.65 -16.53
N ALA A 167 -10.00 1.75 -15.57
CA ALA A 167 -9.42 1.89 -14.25
C ALA A 167 -7.90 1.90 -14.31
N ALA A 168 -7.29 0.97 -15.04
CA ALA A 168 -5.85 0.90 -15.22
C ALA A 168 -5.27 2.15 -15.89
N ASP A 169 -5.97 2.64 -16.94
CA ASP A 169 -5.48 3.75 -17.77
C ASP A 169 -5.67 5.13 -17.11
N PHE A 170 -6.76 5.32 -16.34
CA PHE A 170 -7.20 6.66 -15.94
C PHE A 170 -7.42 6.86 -14.45
N SER A 171 -7.47 5.79 -13.62
CA SER A 171 -7.72 5.97 -12.19
C SER A 171 -6.52 6.60 -11.48
N GLU A 172 -6.79 7.61 -10.67
CA GLU A 172 -5.82 8.22 -9.74
C GLU A 172 -5.57 7.33 -8.50
N ASP A 173 -6.42 6.32 -8.26
CA ASP A 173 -6.18 5.35 -7.19
C ASP A 173 -5.17 4.28 -7.64
N ILE A 174 -3.91 4.51 -7.27
CA ILE A 174 -2.79 3.63 -7.60
C ILE A 174 -2.87 2.26 -6.90
N THR A 175 -3.70 2.11 -5.87
CA THR A 175 -3.79 0.87 -5.09
C THR A 175 -4.69 -0.16 -5.76
N THR A 176 -5.71 0.30 -6.48
CA THR A 176 -6.73 -0.57 -7.08
C THR A 176 -6.76 -0.56 -8.60
N ARG A 177 -6.23 0.48 -9.24
CA ARG A 177 -6.33 0.66 -10.70
C ARG A 177 -5.81 -0.53 -11.51
N GLU A 178 -4.67 -1.13 -11.11
CA GLU A 178 -4.08 -2.27 -11.81
C GLU A 178 -4.86 -3.57 -11.61
N ASN A 179 -5.69 -3.61 -10.55
CA ASN A 179 -6.65 -4.70 -10.30
C ASN A 179 -8.07 -4.35 -10.80
N GLY A 180 -8.16 -3.55 -11.88
CA GLY A 180 -9.45 -3.17 -12.47
C GLY A 180 -10.31 -2.26 -11.60
N GLY A 181 -9.68 -1.55 -10.64
CA GLY A 181 -10.37 -0.68 -9.69
C GLY A 181 -11.07 -1.43 -8.55
N ASP A 182 -10.79 -2.72 -8.35
CA ASP A 182 -11.45 -3.57 -7.33
C ASP A 182 -11.13 -3.07 -5.92
N ILE A 183 -12.14 -2.60 -5.20
CA ILE A 183 -12.07 -2.19 -3.80
C ILE A 183 -12.69 -3.23 -2.84
N GLY A 184 -13.16 -4.35 -3.40
CA GLY A 184 -13.69 -5.47 -2.61
C GLY A 184 -15.06 -5.23 -2.01
N LEU A 185 -15.32 -5.94 -0.93
CA LEU A 185 -16.58 -5.95 -0.20
C LEU A 185 -16.55 -4.91 0.92
N LEU A 186 -17.42 -3.91 0.83
CA LEU A 186 -17.49 -2.82 1.81
C LEU A 186 -18.88 -2.74 2.47
N PRO A 187 -18.96 -2.49 3.78
CA PRO A 187 -20.22 -2.18 4.43
C PRO A 187 -20.75 -0.81 3.96
N VAL A 188 -22.07 -0.69 3.82
CA VAL A 188 -22.71 0.56 3.40
C VAL A 188 -22.28 1.73 4.31
N SER A 189 -22.10 1.49 5.60
CA SER A 189 -21.65 2.50 6.57
C SER A 189 -20.24 3.06 6.29
N ALA A 190 -19.40 2.36 5.53
CA ALA A 190 -18.06 2.82 5.17
C ALA A 190 -18.02 3.74 3.94
N ILE A 191 -19.13 3.88 3.22
CA ILE A 191 -19.24 4.62 1.98
C ILE A 191 -19.92 5.97 2.20
N GLU A 192 -19.47 7.03 1.53
CA GLU A 192 -20.09 8.35 1.62
C GLU A 192 -21.55 8.32 1.13
N GLU A 193 -22.44 9.04 1.81
CA GLU A 193 -23.88 9.02 1.54
C GLU A 193 -24.25 9.40 0.09
N ASP A 194 -23.53 10.36 -0.49
CA ASP A 194 -23.74 10.76 -1.90
C ASP A 194 -23.39 9.63 -2.88
N MET A 195 -22.37 8.84 -2.55
CA MET A 195 -21.95 7.67 -3.32
C MET A 195 -23.00 6.55 -3.19
N ILE A 196 -23.48 6.28 -1.96
CA ILE A 196 -24.57 5.31 -1.73
C ILE A 196 -25.79 5.69 -2.55
N ARG A 197 -26.21 6.95 -2.51
CA ARG A 197 -27.37 7.41 -3.32
C ARG A 197 -27.18 7.20 -4.84
N ALA A 198 -25.96 7.20 -5.31
CA ALA A 198 -25.69 6.90 -6.72
C ALA A 198 -25.67 5.39 -6.99
N ILE A 199 -25.08 4.60 -6.08
CA ILE A 199 -25.01 3.13 -6.20
C ILE A 199 -26.41 2.50 -6.07
N ASP A 200 -27.31 3.06 -5.27
CA ASP A 200 -28.68 2.58 -5.10
C ASP A 200 -29.55 2.73 -6.37
N LYS A 201 -29.09 3.51 -7.34
CA LYS A 201 -29.81 3.72 -8.62
C LYS A 201 -29.39 2.73 -9.71
N ILE A 202 -28.43 1.86 -9.41
CA ILE A 202 -27.90 0.90 -10.40
C ILE A 202 -28.07 -0.54 -9.90
N GLU A 203 -28.12 -1.46 -10.85
CA GLU A 203 -28.17 -2.89 -10.60
C GLU A 203 -26.77 -3.52 -10.66
N VAL A 204 -26.64 -4.74 -10.16
CA VAL A 204 -25.39 -5.51 -10.26
C VAL A 204 -24.96 -5.65 -11.72
N GLY A 205 -23.70 -5.35 -11.99
CA GLY A 205 -23.12 -5.29 -13.32
C GLY A 205 -23.19 -3.90 -13.98
N GLN A 206 -23.87 -2.93 -13.38
CA GLN A 206 -23.94 -1.56 -13.87
C GLN A 206 -22.98 -0.63 -13.14
N PHE A 207 -22.72 0.53 -13.73
CA PHE A 207 -21.84 1.55 -13.18
C PHE A 207 -22.59 2.88 -12.99
N THR A 208 -22.17 3.65 -11.98
CA THR A 208 -22.75 4.96 -11.67
C THR A 208 -22.32 6.02 -12.70
N SER A 209 -23.07 7.12 -12.78
CA SER A 209 -22.52 8.37 -13.28
C SER A 209 -21.39 8.86 -12.32
N PRO A 210 -20.52 9.80 -12.77
CA PRO A 210 -19.52 10.40 -11.89
C PRO A 210 -20.14 11.02 -10.64
N VAL A 211 -19.62 10.69 -9.46
CA VAL A 211 -20.02 11.22 -8.16
C VAL A 211 -18.83 11.93 -7.54
N ARG A 212 -19.01 13.16 -7.08
CA ARG A 212 -17.96 13.93 -6.42
C ARG A 212 -17.88 13.56 -4.93
N SER A 213 -16.68 13.19 -4.47
CA SER A 213 -16.40 12.95 -3.05
C SER A 213 -16.22 14.25 -2.26
N LYS A 214 -16.29 14.17 -0.94
CA LYS A 214 -15.96 15.29 -0.03
C LYS A 214 -14.49 15.73 -0.16
N SER A 215 -13.61 14.86 -0.59
CA SER A 215 -12.20 15.17 -0.87
C SER A 215 -11.99 15.92 -2.19
N GLY A 216 -13.04 16.04 -3.02
CA GLY A 216 -13.02 16.78 -4.28
C GLY A 216 -12.74 15.92 -5.52
N PHE A 217 -12.40 14.66 -5.35
CA PHE A 217 -12.24 13.71 -6.46
C PHE A 217 -13.61 13.25 -6.98
N TYR A 218 -13.62 12.76 -8.22
CA TYR A 218 -14.80 12.17 -8.86
C TYR A 218 -14.63 10.66 -8.93
N HIS A 219 -15.68 9.93 -8.56
CA HIS A 219 -15.71 8.47 -8.55
C HIS A 219 -16.77 7.95 -9.51
N ILE A 220 -16.43 6.90 -10.25
CA ILE A 220 -17.40 6.07 -10.98
C ILE A 220 -17.31 4.68 -10.34
N PHE A 221 -18.43 4.18 -9.81
CA PHE A 221 -18.52 2.87 -9.20
C PHE A 221 -19.13 1.86 -10.15
N LEU A 222 -18.57 0.65 -10.18
CA LEU A 222 -19.19 -0.54 -10.75
C LEU A 222 -19.70 -1.40 -9.59
N LEU A 223 -20.99 -1.66 -9.55
CA LEU A 223 -21.59 -2.57 -8.57
C LEU A 223 -21.41 -4.02 -9.06
N ARG A 224 -20.55 -4.78 -8.38
CA ARG A 224 -20.26 -6.17 -8.70
C ARG A 224 -21.14 -7.16 -7.93
N GLY A 225 -21.62 -6.75 -6.77
CA GLY A 225 -22.47 -7.58 -5.92
C GLY A 225 -23.08 -6.79 -4.78
N ARG A 226 -24.15 -7.33 -4.19
CA ARG A 226 -24.86 -6.75 -3.05
C ARG A 226 -25.27 -7.90 -2.12
N THR A 227 -24.85 -7.86 -0.88
CA THR A 227 -25.15 -8.91 0.11
C THR A 227 -26.01 -8.30 1.20
N ALA A 228 -27.22 -8.85 1.38
CA ALA A 228 -28.17 -8.34 2.36
C ALA A 228 -27.69 -8.55 3.80
N PRO A 229 -28.11 -7.71 4.77
CA PRO A 229 -27.80 -7.90 6.17
C PRO A 229 -28.18 -9.30 6.66
N GLY A 230 -27.35 -9.88 7.50
CA GLY A 230 -27.55 -11.23 8.02
C GLY A 230 -27.21 -12.36 7.05
N THR A 231 -26.80 -12.06 5.83
CA THR A 231 -26.38 -13.05 4.84
C THR A 231 -24.88 -13.30 4.96
N VAL A 232 -24.47 -14.55 4.76
CA VAL A 232 -23.04 -14.91 4.67
C VAL A 232 -22.54 -14.54 3.28
N SER A 233 -21.50 -13.72 3.19
CA SER A 233 -20.84 -13.38 1.92
C SER A 233 -20.31 -14.64 1.25
N SER A 234 -20.39 -14.70 -0.07
CA SER A 234 -19.86 -15.83 -0.83
C SER A 234 -18.35 -15.93 -0.69
N LYS A 235 -17.81 -17.14 -0.87
CA LYS A 235 -16.36 -17.36 -0.81
C LYS A 235 -15.57 -16.47 -1.79
N GLU A 236 -16.12 -16.25 -2.98
CA GLU A 236 -15.46 -15.43 -4.00
C GLU A 236 -15.40 -13.94 -3.59
N GLU A 237 -16.45 -13.44 -2.92
CA GLU A 237 -16.49 -12.06 -2.43
C GLU A 237 -15.46 -11.80 -1.30
N VAL A 238 -15.21 -12.80 -0.44
CA VAL A 238 -14.30 -12.69 0.71
C VAL A 238 -12.97 -13.40 0.49
N LYS A 239 -12.67 -13.84 -0.73
CA LYS A 239 -11.48 -14.64 -1.03
C LYS A 239 -10.18 -13.92 -0.68
N GLN A 240 -10.11 -12.64 -0.99
CA GLN A 240 -8.90 -11.85 -0.68
C GLN A 240 -8.71 -11.69 0.82
N ASP A 241 -9.78 -11.44 1.56
CA ASP A 241 -9.75 -11.35 3.03
C ASP A 241 -9.29 -12.68 3.65
N ILE A 242 -9.78 -13.81 3.10
CA ILE A 242 -9.36 -15.14 3.55
C ILE A 242 -7.87 -15.37 3.28
N ILE A 243 -7.36 -14.98 2.11
CA ILE A 243 -5.95 -15.11 1.78
C ILE A 243 -5.11 -14.27 2.76
N GLU A 244 -5.53 -13.06 3.06
CA GLU A 244 -4.86 -12.19 4.02
C GLU A 244 -4.87 -12.78 5.43
N MET A 245 -6.01 -13.30 5.89
CA MET A 245 -6.13 -13.98 7.19
C MET A 245 -5.17 -15.18 7.30
N ILE A 246 -5.15 -16.08 6.30
CA ILE A 246 -4.25 -17.23 6.27
C ILE A 246 -2.79 -16.78 6.24
N THR A 247 -2.47 -15.79 5.42
CA THR A 247 -1.11 -15.23 5.32
C THR A 247 -0.65 -14.68 6.66
N ASN A 248 -1.48 -13.92 7.36
CA ASN A 248 -1.18 -13.35 8.66
C ASN A 248 -1.01 -14.44 9.73
N GLU A 249 -1.88 -15.47 9.75
CA GLU A 249 -1.76 -16.60 10.69
C GLU A 249 -0.45 -17.37 10.45
N LYS A 250 -0.11 -17.68 9.20
CA LYS A 250 1.14 -18.36 8.84
C LYS A 250 2.37 -17.52 9.16
N TRP A 251 2.30 -16.22 8.87
CA TRP A 251 3.39 -15.29 9.19
C TRP A 251 3.64 -15.27 10.69
N GLN A 252 2.61 -15.10 11.50
CA GLN A 252 2.74 -15.04 12.95
C GLN A 252 3.31 -16.34 13.53
N ALA A 253 2.85 -17.49 13.05
CA ALA A 253 3.36 -18.80 13.48
C ALA A 253 4.84 -18.96 13.12
N SER A 254 5.21 -18.71 11.87
CA SER A 254 6.59 -18.85 11.37
C SER A 254 7.55 -17.84 12.02
N TYR A 255 7.08 -16.61 12.24
CA TYR A 255 7.85 -15.59 12.97
C TYR A 255 8.12 -16.00 14.41
N ASN A 256 7.10 -16.50 15.12
CA ASN A 256 7.24 -16.98 16.50
C ASN A 256 8.20 -18.16 16.57
N GLU A 257 8.12 -19.12 15.64
CA GLU A 257 9.06 -20.24 15.55
C GLU A 257 10.49 -19.75 15.32
N LEU A 258 10.69 -18.83 14.37
CA LEU A 258 11.99 -18.22 14.11
C LEU A 258 12.57 -17.57 15.39
N ILE A 259 11.78 -16.73 16.06
CA ILE A 259 12.22 -16.03 17.27
C ILE A 259 12.52 -17.01 18.41
N ASN A 260 11.71 -18.03 18.61
CA ASN A 260 11.93 -19.05 19.64
C ASN A 260 13.23 -19.83 19.38
N ARG A 261 13.47 -20.22 18.13
CA ARG A 261 14.73 -20.88 17.74
C ARG A 261 15.94 -19.99 17.99
N LEU A 262 15.87 -18.70 17.59
CA LEU A 262 16.96 -17.74 17.82
C LEU A 262 17.20 -17.50 19.31
N LYS A 263 16.14 -17.38 20.11
CA LYS A 263 16.25 -17.25 21.56
C LYS A 263 16.89 -18.48 22.20
N GLY A 264 16.55 -19.69 21.72
CA GLY A 264 17.12 -20.94 22.24
C GLY A 264 18.62 -21.10 21.98
N SER A 265 19.14 -20.46 20.93
CA SER A 265 20.56 -20.49 20.56
C SER A 265 21.37 -19.31 21.13
N ALA A 266 20.73 -18.30 21.71
CA ALA A 266 21.37 -17.08 22.17
C ALA A 266 21.58 -17.06 23.69
N ASN A 267 22.69 -16.49 24.14
CA ASN A 267 22.90 -16.20 25.57
C ASN A 267 22.22 -14.88 25.92
N ILE A 268 20.99 -14.95 26.43
CA ILE A 268 20.17 -13.78 26.75
C ILE A 268 20.21 -13.53 28.25
N ARG A 269 20.63 -12.34 28.65
CA ARG A 269 20.56 -11.86 30.03
C ARG A 269 19.66 -10.64 30.11
N LYS A 270 18.69 -10.65 30.98
CA LYS A 270 17.86 -9.49 31.35
C LYS A 270 18.28 -9.02 32.75
N TYR A 271 18.45 -7.72 32.90
CA TYR A 271 18.75 -7.10 34.19
C TYR A 271 17.49 -6.46 34.76
N SER A 272 17.38 -6.42 36.10
CA SER A 272 16.27 -5.73 36.76
C SER A 272 16.30 -4.23 36.42
N LEU A 273 15.12 -3.63 36.33
CA LEU A 273 14.95 -2.18 36.12
C LEU A 273 14.77 -1.44 37.47
N ASP A 274 14.85 -2.13 38.60
CA ASP A 274 14.58 -1.56 39.93
C ASP A 274 15.71 -0.63 40.45
N GLU A 275 16.79 -0.47 39.67
CA GLU A 275 17.95 0.38 40.00
C GLU A 275 18.03 1.68 39.19
N TYR A 276 16.97 2.05 38.43
CA TYR A 276 16.97 3.26 37.56
C TYR A 276 15.93 4.27 37.99
#